data_62ecd56a31edbd8bf2858b7a665d2ce7
#
_entry.id   62ecd56a31edbd8bf2858b7a665d2ce7
#
_cell.length_a   1.000
_cell.length_b   1.000
_cell.length_c   1.000
_cell.angle_alpha   90.00
_cell.angle_beta   90.00
_cell.angle_gamma   90.00
#
_symmetry.space_group_name_H-M   'P 1'
#
loop_
_entity.id
_entity.type
_entity.pdbx_description
1 polymer ?
#
loop_
_entity_poly.entity_id
_entity_poly.type
_entity_poly.pdbx_seq_one_letter_code
_entity_poly.pdbx_strand_id
1 'polypeptide(L)'
;VCSSDLPVVTPSQDMILGNYYLSLERAGEKNEGHFFKDFDEAYMAYKNNEVTLHTRVFVDPKSYPTKKFAGKDLTGKYLFTTVGKMIFNTILPDEFPYINEPTKYNLQNETPDCYFLDVKKNTVEEMLARPETAPFIKKTLSMIIAEVFDRFKTTETSIMLDRLKDQGFKYSTISGISISIADIEVYEHKEDEIKAAEAKVDQIHEMCDMGLLTEKERYQKVCAVWSKTRDNIESGLWDNLKQKKDNSIFMMADSGSRGSRSNFAQLAGMRGLMANTNGQAIEVPVKANFFQGLNVSEFFISSHGSRKGSTDTALKTAESGYLTRRLVDVSQDIIVTCEDCGSEKGFKMKDIVSDDGKVVLSLADRL
;
A
#
# COMPACT_ATOMS: atom_id res chain seq x y z
N VAL A 1 17.40 19.19 13.91
CA VAL A 1 17.77 17.98 14.67
C VAL A 1 16.68 17.61 15.70
N CYS A 2 15.91 18.61 16.18
CA CYS A 2 14.84 18.35 17.16
C CYS A 2 13.56 17.69 16.58
N SER A 3 13.46 17.50 15.27
CA SER A 3 12.26 16.91 14.62
C SER A 3 12.43 15.43 14.22
N SER A 4 13.50 14.77 14.66
CA SER A 4 13.80 13.39 14.26
C SER A 4 13.24 12.31 15.23
N ASP A 5 12.25 12.64 16.03
CA ASP A 5 11.61 11.69 16.94
C ASP A 5 10.61 10.75 16.24
N LEU A 6 10.56 10.78 14.90
CA LEU A 6 9.76 9.83 14.14
C LEU A 6 10.42 8.45 14.17
N PRO A 7 9.66 7.38 14.41
CA PRO A 7 10.21 6.04 14.39
C PRO A 7 10.74 5.69 13.00
N VAL A 8 12.03 5.44 12.91
CA VAL A 8 12.71 5.04 11.66
C VAL A 8 12.34 3.60 11.27
N VAL A 9 11.92 2.79 12.25
CA VAL A 9 11.59 1.39 12.04
C VAL A 9 10.17 1.25 11.50
N THR A 10 10.06 0.81 10.25
CA THR A 10 8.79 0.51 9.59
C THR A 10 8.73 -0.96 9.21
N PRO A 11 7.54 -1.60 9.28
CA PRO A 11 7.39 -2.97 8.84
C PRO A 11 7.64 -3.09 7.32
N SER A 12 8.11 -4.26 6.89
CA SER A 12 8.42 -4.53 5.48
C SER A 12 7.98 -5.93 5.07
N GLN A 13 7.75 -6.11 3.76
CA GLN A 13 7.56 -7.41 3.13
C GLN A 13 6.53 -8.32 3.84
N ASP A 14 6.96 -9.47 4.34
CA ASP A 14 6.09 -10.49 4.93
C ASP A 14 5.41 -10.03 6.22
N MET A 15 6.02 -9.10 6.96
CA MET A 15 5.38 -8.49 8.12
C MET A 15 4.11 -7.74 7.71
N ILE A 16 4.17 -7.00 6.59
CA ILE A 16 3.01 -6.27 6.05
C ILE A 16 1.98 -7.25 5.52
N LEU A 17 2.42 -8.23 4.72
CA LEU A 17 1.53 -9.20 4.07
C LEU A 17 0.73 -10.01 5.10
N GLY A 18 1.37 -10.46 6.17
CA GLY A 18 0.70 -11.20 7.24
C GLY A 18 -0.33 -10.38 7.99
N ASN A 19 -0.03 -9.13 8.33
CA ASN A 19 -0.98 -8.23 8.99
C ASN A 19 -2.10 -7.76 8.05
N TYR A 20 -1.82 -7.59 6.76
CA TYR A 20 -2.82 -7.35 5.73
C TYR A 20 -3.80 -8.52 5.64
N TYR A 21 -3.30 -9.75 5.49
CA TYR A 21 -4.12 -10.96 5.45
C TYR A 21 -4.98 -11.10 6.71
N LEU A 22 -4.42 -10.83 7.88
CA LEU A 22 -5.13 -10.91 9.15
C LEU A 22 -6.30 -9.92 9.25
N SER A 23 -6.17 -8.75 8.63
CA SER A 23 -7.17 -7.67 8.71
C SER A 23 -8.21 -7.70 7.59
N LEU A 24 -8.14 -8.64 6.65
CA LEU A 24 -9.15 -8.81 5.61
C LEU A 24 -10.51 -9.13 6.21
N GLU A 25 -11.56 -8.61 5.55
CA GLU A 25 -12.95 -8.98 5.81
C GLU A 25 -13.51 -9.71 4.59
N ARG A 26 -14.33 -10.72 4.83
CA ARG A 26 -15.07 -11.41 3.78
C ARG A 26 -16.53 -11.52 4.18
N ALA A 27 -17.41 -11.00 3.32
CA ALA A 27 -18.84 -11.13 3.45
C ALA A 27 -19.32 -12.50 2.93
N GLY A 28 -20.37 -13.04 3.53
CA GLY A 28 -20.99 -14.28 3.07
C GLY A 28 -20.24 -15.56 3.49
N GLU A 29 -19.30 -15.49 4.41
CA GLU A 29 -18.65 -16.68 4.96
C GLU A 29 -19.56 -17.46 5.92
N LYS A 30 -19.20 -18.74 6.10
CA LYS A 30 -19.92 -19.62 7.03
C LYS A 30 -19.91 -19.04 8.45
N ASN A 31 -21.07 -19.08 9.13
CA ASN A 31 -21.26 -18.55 10.48
C ASN A 31 -20.99 -17.04 10.63
N GLU A 32 -21.16 -16.29 9.56
CA GLU A 32 -21.15 -14.83 9.62
C GLU A 32 -22.25 -14.32 10.55
N GLY A 33 -21.94 -13.29 11.35
CA GLY A 33 -22.88 -12.72 12.32
C GLY A 33 -23.01 -13.50 13.62
N HIS A 34 -22.16 -14.49 13.87
CA HIS A 34 -22.16 -15.21 15.14
C HIS A 34 -21.77 -14.33 16.32
N PHE A 35 -22.36 -14.55 17.49
CA PHE A 35 -22.12 -13.80 18.71
C PHE A 35 -21.18 -14.58 19.62
N PHE A 36 -20.11 -13.92 20.06
CA PHE A 36 -19.15 -14.45 21.04
C PHE A 36 -19.13 -13.60 22.29
N LYS A 37 -18.95 -14.26 23.42
CA LYS A 37 -18.86 -13.60 24.71
C LYS A 37 -17.55 -12.83 24.87
N ASP A 38 -16.45 -13.43 24.43
CA ASP A 38 -15.10 -12.87 24.57
C ASP A 38 -14.17 -13.28 23.43
N PHE A 39 -12.95 -12.77 23.47
CA PHE A 39 -11.91 -13.08 22.48
C PHE A 39 -11.55 -14.57 22.50
N ASP A 40 -11.46 -15.20 23.67
CA ASP A 40 -11.01 -16.57 23.80
C ASP A 40 -12.01 -17.54 23.16
N GLU A 41 -13.31 -17.30 23.34
CA GLU A 41 -14.37 -18.07 22.70
C GLU A 41 -14.29 -17.94 21.17
N ALA A 42 -14.16 -16.72 20.63
CA ALA A 42 -14.01 -16.50 19.19
C ALA A 42 -12.72 -17.14 18.64
N TYR A 43 -11.64 -17.10 19.38
CA TYR A 43 -10.39 -17.73 19.00
C TYR A 43 -10.46 -19.25 19.03
N MET A 44 -11.19 -19.84 19.98
CA MET A 44 -11.47 -21.28 20.02
C MET A 44 -12.37 -21.72 18.85
N ALA A 45 -13.38 -20.95 18.52
CA ALA A 45 -14.23 -21.21 17.34
C ALA A 45 -13.40 -21.19 16.03
N TYR A 46 -12.45 -20.26 15.92
CA TYR A 46 -11.47 -20.25 14.83
C TYR A 46 -10.60 -21.51 14.82
N LYS A 47 -10.09 -21.95 15.97
CA LYS A 47 -9.28 -23.18 16.07
C LYS A 47 -10.06 -24.45 15.72
N ASN A 48 -11.36 -24.46 15.97
CA ASN A 48 -12.25 -25.56 15.61
C ASN A 48 -12.76 -25.47 14.16
N ASN A 49 -12.30 -24.48 13.36
CA ASN A 49 -12.75 -24.22 11.99
C ASN A 49 -14.26 -23.93 11.87
N GLU A 50 -14.88 -23.40 12.91
CA GLU A 50 -16.27 -22.94 12.89
C GLU A 50 -16.38 -21.58 12.19
N VAL A 51 -15.40 -20.71 12.40
CA VAL A 51 -15.22 -19.41 11.75
C VAL A 51 -13.81 -19.29 11.18
N THR A 52 -13.63 -18.44 10.17
CA THR A 52 -12.32 -18.10 9.63
C THR A 52 -11.75 -16.83 10.28
N LEU A 53 -10.53 -16.46 9.92
CA LEU A 53 -9.94 -15.19 10.36
C LEU A 53 -10.69 -13.97 9.82
N HIS A 54 -11.36 -14.13 8.68
CA HIS A 54 -11.98 -13.05 7.90
C HIS A 54 -13.49 -12.95 8.13
N THR A 55 -14.10 -13.96 8.80
CA THR A 55 -15.52 -14.01 9.11
C THR A 55 -15.91 -12.84 10.02
N ARG A 56 -16.96 -12.12 9.66
CA ARG A 56 -17.49 -11.00 10.43
C ARG A 56 -18.35 -11.53 11.57
N VAL A 57 -18.00 -11.13 12.80
CA VAL A 57 -18.59 -11.64 14.05
C VAL A 57 -18.95 -10.51 15.01
N PHE A 58 -19.77 -10.81 16.00
CA PHE A 58 -20.13 -9.90 17.08
C PHE A 58 -19.50 -10.37 18.38
N VAL A 59 -18.86 -9.44 19.12
CA VAL A 59 -18.20 -9.74 20.40
C VAL A 59 -18.64 -8.76 21.46
N ASP A 60 -18.81 -9.22 22.70
CA ASP A 60 -19.10 -8.31 23.83
C ASP A 60 -17.85 -7.43 24.13
N PRO A 61 -17.95 -6.11 23.98
CA PRO A 61 -16.82 -5.21 24.21
C PRO A 61 -16.34 -5.20 25.67
N LYS A 62 -17.12 -5.71 26.62
CA LYS A 62 -16.73 -5.82 28.05
C LYS A 62 -15.55 -6.75 28.26
N SER A 63 -15.28 -7.67 27.34
CA SER A 63 -14.13 -8.57 27.38
C SER A 63 -12.79 -7.86 27.17
N TYR A 64 -12.81 -6.64 26.64
CA TYR A 64 -11.62 -5.82 26.44
C TYR A 64 -11.41 -4.81 27.55
N PRO A 65 -10.17 -4.34 27.78
CA PRO A 65 -9.91 -3.22 28.69
C PRO A 65 -10.78 -2.01 28.33
N THR A 66 -11.45 -1.42 29.30
CA THR A 66 -12.36 -0.27 29.10
C THR A 66 -11.67 0.92 28.43
N LYS A 67 -10.36 1.06 28.65
CA LYS A 67 -9.54 2.10 28.04
C LYS A 67 -9.47 2.00 26.50
N LYS A 68 -9.59 0.80 25.91
CA LYS A 68 -9.62 0.62 24.45
C LYS A 68 -10.83 1.28 23.78
N PHE A 69 -11.90 1.55 24.50
CA PHE A 69 -13.10 2.19 24.00
C PHE A 69 -13.36 3.56 24.64
N ALA A 70 -12.29 4.25 25.06
CA ALA A 70 -12.34 5.59 25.66
C ALA A 70 -13.29 5.72 26.87
N GLY A 71 -13.53 4.61 27.58
CA GLY A 71 -14.41 4.61 28.76
C GLY A 71 -15.91 4.73 28.45
N LYS A 72 -16.33 4.55 27.19
CA LYS A 72 -17.75 4.54 26.81
C LYS A 72 -18.53 3.46 27.54
N ASP A 73 -19.76 3.76 27.93
CA ASP A 73 -20.69 2.73 28.38
C ASP A 73 -21.23 1.95 27.19
N LEU A 74 -20.73 0.74 27.03
CA LEU A 74 -21.10 -0.19 25.96
C LEU A 74 -22.03 -1.31 26.47
N THR A 75 -22.72 -1.10 27.57
CA THR A 75 -23.64 -2.10 28.14
C THR A 75 -24.78 -2.41 27.15
N GLY A 76 -24.88 -3.67 26.72
CA GLY A 76 -25.90 -4.13 25.76
C GLY A 76 -25.58 -3.81 24.30
N LYS A 77 -24.36 -3.40 23.99
CA LYS A 77 -23.86 -3.25 22.62
C LYS A 77 -22.85 -4.34 22.32
N TYR A 78 -22.80 -4.77 21.06
CA TYR A 78 -21.83 -5.75 20.56
C TYR A 78 -20.93 -5.11 19.53
N LEU A 79 -19.63 -5.38 19.61
CA LEU A 79 -18.65 -4.91 18.64
C LEU A 79 -18.70 -5.81 17.40
N PHE A 80 -18.91 -5.22 16.23
CA PHE A 80 -18.85 -5.86 14.93
C PHE A 80 -17.43 -5.81 14.37
N THR A 81 -16.79 -6.99 14.23
CA THR A 81 -15.38 -7.11 13.86
C THR A 81 -15.08 -8.47 13.23
N THR A 82 -13.82 -8.78 12.96
CA THR A 82 -13.37 -10.12 12.55
C THR A 82 -12.42 -10.72 13.56
N VAL A 83 -12.29 -12.06 13.58
CA VAL A 83 -11.35 -12.76 14.47
C VAL A 83 -9.91 -12.28 14.21
N GLY A 84 -9.55 -12.02 12.94
CA GLY A 84 -8.23 -11.52 12.60
C GLY A 84 -7.94 -10.13 13.19
N LYS A 85 -8.88 -9.20 13.12
CA LYS A 85 -8.73 -7.86 13.75
C LYS A 85 -8.68 -7.94 15.27
N MET A 86 -9.41 -8.87 15.86
CA MET A 86 -9.31 -9.10 17.30
C MET A 86 -7.89 -9.52 17.69
N ILE A 87 -7.30 -10.46 16.94
CA ILE A 87 -5.91 -10.91 17.13
C ILE A 87 -4.94 -9.73 16.92
N PHE A 88 -5.14 -8.91 15.88
CA PHE A 88 -4.30 -7.74 15.65
C PHE A 88 -4.33 -6.77 16.84
N ASN A 89 -5.49 -6.52 17.42
CA ASN A 89 -5.62 -5.61 18.55
C ASN A 89 -4.99 -6.11 19.86
N THR A 90 -4.59 -7.38 19.95
CA THR A 90 -3.85 -7.91 21.11
C THR A 90 -2.40 -7.41 21.19
N ILE A 91 -1.81 -6.98 20.06
CA ILE A 91 -0.44 -6.46 20.04
C ILE A 91 -0.35 -5.01 20.48
N LEU A 92 -1.47 -4.28 20.38
CA LEU A 92 -1.54 -2.86 20.73
C LEU A 92 -1.60 -2.67 22.24
N PRO A 93 -1.00 -1.60 22.80
CA PRO A 93 -1.13 -1.26 24.20
C PRO A 93 -2.58 -1.18 24.67
N ASP A 94 -2.86 -1.51 25.94
CA ASP A 94 -4.23 -1.55 26.47
C ASP A 94 -4.93 -0.19 26.48
N GLU A 95 -4.17 0.88 26.52
CA GLU A 95 -4.70 2.25 26.47
C GLU A 95 -4.89 2.78 25.05
N PHE A 96 -4.44 2.02 24.03
CA PHE A 96 -4.62 2.40 22.63
C PHE A 96 -6.03 2.02 22.14
N PRO A 97 -6.70 2.88 21.34
CA PRO A 97 -8.03 2.58 20.82
C PRO A 97 -8.08 1.25 20.06
N TYR A 98 -9.23 0.56 20.12
CA TYR A 98 -9.47 -0.63 19.29
C TYR A 98 -9.55 -0.21 17.82
N ILE A 99 -8.70 -0.78 16.98
CA ILE A 99 -8.66 -0.46 15.54
C ILE A 99 -9.52 -1.47 14.80
N ASN A 100 -10.63 -1.01 14.24
CA ASN A 100 -11.50 -1.80 13.38
C ASN A 100 -11.38 -1.41 11.90
N GLU A 101 -11.07 -0.14 11.63
CA GLU A 101 -10.85 0.40 10.28
C GLU A 101 -9.59 1.27 10.21
N PRO A 102 -8.94 1.37 9.04
CA PRO A 102 -7.70 2.13 8.88
C PRO A 102 -7.94 3.64 8.64
N THR A 103 -8.82 4.26 9.41
CA THR A 103 -9.11 5.70 9.32
C THR A 103 -8.33 6.49 10.36
N LYS A 104 -7.98 7.74 10.01
CA LYS A 104 -7.33 8.64 10.98
C LYS A 104 -8.19 8.86 12.22
N TYR A 105 -9.52 8.90 12.05
CA TYR A 105 -10.44 9.05 13.16
C TYR A 105 -10.33 7.90 14.16
N ASN A 106 -10.35 6.64 13.67
CA ASN A 106 -10.23 5.47 14.55
C ASN A 106 -8.85 5.37 15.23
N LEU A 107 -7.79 5.85 14.56
CA LEU A 107 -6.44 5.83 15.12
C LEU A 107 -6.26 6.89 16.22
N GLN A 108 -6.78 8.10 16.01
CA GLN A 108 -6.54 9.23 16.89
C GLN A 108 -7.55 9.36 18.03
N ASN A 109 -8.77 8.87 17.83
CA ASN A 109 -9.83 9.01 18.81
C ASN A 109 -10.28 7.67 19.37
N GLU A 110 -11.23 7.05 18.71
CA GLU A 110 -11.91 5.84 19.19
C GLU A 110 -12.51 5.05 18.03
N THR A 111 -12.92 3.81 18.32
CA THR A 111 -13.70 3.01 17.37
C THR A 111 -15.01 3.73 17.04
N PRO A 112 -15.34 3.94 15.74
CA PRO A 112 -16.59 4.58 15.34
C PRO A 112 -17.83 3.85 15.87
N ASP A 113 -18.82 4.61 16.31
CA ASP A 113 -20.07 4.05 16.90
C ASP A 113 -20.83 3.16 15.90
N CYS A 114 -20.58 3.35 14.63
CA CYS A 114 -21.19 2.54 13.59
C CYS A 114 -20.81 1.04 13.63
N TYR A 115 -19.73 0.68 14.32
CA TYR A 115 -19.30 -0.71 14.51
C TYR A 115 -19.88 -1.38 15.75
N PHE A 116 -20.72 -0.67 16.50
CA PHE A 116 -21.41 -1.23 17.65
C PHE A 116 -22.87 -1.54 17.29
N LEU A 117 -23.25 -2.82 17.40
CA LEU A 117 -24.63 -3.23 17.30
C LEU A 117 -25.33 -2.90 18.61
N ASP A 118 -26.28 -1.99 18.59
CA ASP A 118 -27.23 -1.77 19.69
C ASP A 118 -28.48 -2.60 19.40
N VAL A 119 -28.65 -3.69 20.15
CA VAL A 119 -29.77 -4.63 19.98
C VAL A 119 -31.16 -3.96 20.01
N LYS A 120 -31.24 -2.75 20.59
CA LYS A 120 -32.49 -1.97 20.66
C LYS A 120 -32.73 -1.08 19.45
N LYS A 121 -31.68 -0.80 18.64
CA LYS A 121 -31.76 0.19 17.55
C LYS A 121 -31.48 -0.41 16.17
N ASN A 122 -30.56 -1.34 16.08
CA ASN A 122 -30.06 -1.85 14.80
C ASN A 122 -30.33 -3.36 14.69
N THR A 123 -30.58 -3.84 13.50
CA THR A 123 -30.68 -5.28 13.21
C THR A 123 -29.34 -5.86 12.79
N VAL A 124 -29.16 -7.15 13.01
CA VAL A 124 -27.95 -7.89 12.57
C VAL A 124 -27.79 -7.79 11.05
N GLU A 125 -28.89 -7.86 10.31
CA GLU A 125 -28.91 -7.79 8.86
C GLU A 125 -28.39 -6.44 8.33
N GLU A 126 -28.74 -5.34 8.98
CA GLU A 126 -28.22 -4.01 8.63
C GLU A 126 -26.71 -3.88 8.83
N MET A 127 -26.20 -4.55 9.88
CA MET A 127 -24.75 -4.57 10.12
C MET A 127 -24.02 -5.43 9.11
N LEU A 128 -24.57 -6.57 8.73
CA LEU A 128 -23.99 -7.46 7.73
C LEU A 128 -24.08 -6.90 6.31
N ALA A 129 -25.05 -6.04 6.01
CA ALA A 129 -25.18 -5.35 4.72
C ALA A 129 -24.11 -4.26 4.48
N ARG A 130 -23.30 -3.95 5.49
CA ARG A 130 -22.23 -2.94 5.36
C ARG A 130 -21.13 -3.41 4.41
N PRO A 131 -20.52 -2.47 3.69
CA PRO A 131 -19.34 -2.79 2.88
C PRO A 131 -18.19 -3.28 3.77
N GLU A 132 -17.36 -4.14 3.22
CA GLU A 132 -16.13 -4.59 3.87
C GLU A 132 -15.20 -3.41 4.13
N THR A 133 -14.56 -3.41 5.30
CA THR A 133 -13.57 -2.39 5.63
C THR A 133 -12.26 -2.64 4.88
N ALA A 134 -11.52 -1.58 4.63
CA ALA A 134 -10.20 -1.71 4.00
C ALA A 134 -9.22 -2.45 4.92
N PRO A 135 -8.39 -3.34 4.38
CA PRO A 135 -7.35 -4.03 5.14
C PRO A 135 -6.20 -3.09 5.54
N PHE A 136 -5.36 -3.54 6.47
CA PHE A 136 -4.22 -2.75 6.95
C PHE A 136 -3.06 -2.85 5.97
N ILE A 137 -2.89 -1.80 5.17
CA ILE A 137 -1.79 -1.65 4.22
C ILE A 137 -0.54 -1.06 4.90
N LYS A 138 0.60 -1.06 4.21
CA LYS A 138 1.87 -0.49 4.71
C LYS A 138 1.71 0.91 5.29
N LYS A 139 0.98 1.79 4.58
CA LYS A 139 0.75 3.17 5.01
C LYS A 139 -0.02 3.23 6.34
N THR A 140 -1.04 2.39 6.49
CA THR A 140 -1.84 2.31 7.72
C THR A 140 -1.02 1.81 8.89
N LEU A 141 -0.23 0.75 8.69
CA LEU A 141 0.66 0.23 9.73
C LEU A 141 1.68 1.29 10.19
N SER A 142 2.24 2.05 9.24
CA SER A 142 3.15 3.17 9.58
C SER A 142 2.44 4.27 10.39
N MET A 143 1.18 4.59 10.06
CA MET A 143 0.39 5.55 10.86
C MET A 143 0.09 5.03 12.26
N ILE A 144 -0.22 3.73 12.42
CA ILE A 144 -0.42 3.12 13.74
C ILE A 144 0.85 3.23 14.58
N ILE A 145 2.00 2.91 13.99
CA ILE A 145 3.31 2.98 14.69
C ILE A 145 3.62 4.41 15.13
N ALA A 146 3.39 5.39 14.26
CA ALA A 146 3.61 6.80 14.59
C ALA A 146 2.71 7.24 15.76
N GLU A 147 1.42 6.92 15.72
CA GLU A 147 0.47 7.28 16.76
C GLU A 147 0.77 6.60 18.12
N VAL A 148 1.21 5.32 18.07
CA VAL A 148 1.64 4.62 19.30
C VAL A 148 2.92 5.24 19.85
N PHE A 149 3.87 5.62 19.01
CA PHE A 149 5.09 6.29 19.44
C PHE A 149 4.82 7.66 20.07
N ASP A 150 3.93 8.44 19.48
CA ASP A 150 3.57 9.75 20.01
C ASP A 150 2.96 9.67 21.41
N ARG A 151 2.11 8.64 21.66
CA ARG A 151 1.43 8.45 22.95
C ARG A 151 2.27 7.76 24.01
N PHE A 152 2.98 6.68 23.63
CA PHE A 152 3.62 5.75 24.58
C PHE A 152 5.15 5.80 24.57
N LYS A 153 5.74 6.58 23.63
CA LYS A 153 7.20 6.72 23.47
C LYS A 153 7.88 5.39 23.15
N THR A 154 9.20 5.32 23.38
CA THR A 154 10.08 4.27 22.83
C THR A 154 9.79 2.88 23.38
N THR A 155 9.54 2.74 24.69
CA THR A 155 9.49 1.41 25.35
C THR A 155 8.31 0.58 24.85
N GLU A 156 7.10 1.09 24.95
CA GLU A 156 5.88 0.40 24.52
C GLU A 156 5.86 0.17 22.99
N THR A 157 6.35 1.17 22.25
CA THR A 157 6.46 1.04 20.79
C THR A 157 7.41 -0.08 20.38
N SER A 158 8.52 -0.26 21.06
CA SER A 158 9.46 -1.36 20.79
C SER A 158 8.82 -2.72 21.01
N ILE A 159 8.11 -2.89 22.12
CA ILE A 159 7.37 -4.13 22.44
C ILE A 159 6.29 -4.40 21.39
N MET A 160 5.54 -3.37 21.02
CA MET A 160 4.52 -3.48 19.97
C MET A 160 5.12 -3.87 18.62
N LEU A 161 6.25 -3.29 18.21
CA LEU A 161 6.94 -3.62 16.97
C LEU A 161 7.42 -5.07 16.92
N ASP A 162 7.94 -5.60 18.02
CA ASP A 162 8.34 -7.01 18.10
C ASP A 162 7.14 -7.94 17.96
N ARG A 163 6.02 -7.63 18.63
CA ARG A 163 4.77 -8.39 18.49
C ARG A 163 4.21 -8.29 17.07
N LEU A 164 4.23 -7.10 16.45
CA LEU A 164 3.79 -6.88 15.08
C LEU A 164 4.60 -7.71 14.08
N LYS A 165 5.91 -7.78 14.27
CA LYS A 165 6.83 -8.59 13.47
C LYS A 165 6.48 -10.09 13.60
N ASP A 166 6.40 -10.60 14.81
CA ASP A 166 6.11 -12.01 15.06
C ASP A 166 4.72 -12.42 14.54
N GLN A 167 3.73 -11.57 14.73
CA GLN A 167 2.39 -11.76 14.19
C GLN A 167 2.39 -11.73 12.66
N GLY A 168 3.07 -10.76 12.05
CA GLY A 168 3.19 -10.66 10.60
C GLY A 168 3.78 -11.91 9.98
N PHE A 169 4.89 -12.41 10.50
CA PHE A 169 5.50 -13.66 10.00
C PHE A 169 4.62 -14.89 10.23
N LYS A 170 3.99 -15.01 11.39
CA LYS A 170 3.09 -16.12 11.70
C LYS A 170 1.92 -16.18 10.71
N TYR A 171 1.24 -15.06 10.48
CA TYR A 171 0.06 -15.06 9.62
C TYR A 171 0.42 -15.00 8.13
N SER A 172 1.59 -14.52 7.75
CA SER A 172 2.11 -14.70 6.39
C SER A 172 2.36 -16.18 6.10
N THR A 173 2.90 -16.94 7.05
CA THR A 173 3.06 -18.39 6.90
C THR A 173 1.71 -19.12 6.84
N ILE A 174 0.77 -18.77 7.71
CA ILE A 174 -0.57 -19.40 7.74
C ILE A 174 -1.37 -19.08 6.47
N SER A 175 -1.22 -17.89 5.90
CA SER A 175 -1.93 -17.48 4.68
C SER A 175 -1.61 -18.35 3.48
N GLY A 176 -0.38 -18.91 3.40
CA GLY A 176 0.06 -19.75 2.30
C GLY A 176 -0.01 -19.05 0.93
N ILE A 177 0.07 -17.70 0.89
CA ILE A 177 -0.04 -16.93 -0.35
C ILE A 177 1.05 -17.39 -1.34
N SER A 178 0.62 -17.91 -2.47
CA SER A 178 1.46 -18.40 -3.56
C SER A 178 1.07 -17.73 -4.86
N ILE A 179 2.01 -17.60 -5.79
CA ILE A 179 1.79 -17.02 -7.12
C ILE A 179 1.82 -18.14 -8.15
N SER A 180 0.81 -18.17 -9.00
CA SER A 180 0.71 -19.04 -10.17
C SER A 180 0.60 -18.20 -11.45
N ILE A 181 0.93 -18.82 -12.58
CA ILE A 181 0.70 -18.21 -13.90
C ILE A 181 -0.82 -17.94 -14.11
N ALA A 182 -1.68 -18.77 -13.54
CA ALA A 182 -3.14 -18.59 -13.61
C ALA A 182 -3.66 -17.34 -12.87
N ASP A 183 -2.88 -16.81 -11.92
CA ASP A 183 -3.25 -15.60 -11.17
C ASP A 183 -3.01 -14.31 -11.98
N ILE A 184 -2.30 -14.44 -13.13
CA ILE A 184 -1.99 -13.31 -14.01
C ILE A 184 -3.19 -13.09 -14.95
N GLU A 185 -3.97 -12.08 -14.65
CA GLU A 185 -5.10 -11.69 -15.50
C GLU A 185 -4.69 -10.64 -16.51
N VAL A 186 -5.09 -10.87 -17.75
CA VAL A 186 -4.84 -9.94 -18.86
C VAL A 186 -6.07 -9.03 -19.03
N TYR A 187 -5.84 -7.76 -19.33
CA TYR A 187 -6.88 -6.80 -19.61
C TYR A 187 -7.52 -7.06 -20.98
N GLU A 188 -8.81 -7.37 -21.02
CA GLU A 188 -9.52 -7.76 -22.24
C GLU A 188 -9.52 -6.68 -23.32
N HIS A 189 -9.64 -5.41 -22.94
CA HIS A 189 -9.69 -4.27 -23.88
C HIS A 189 -8.30 -3.74 -24.27
N LYS A 190 -7.23 -4.45 -23.94
CA LYS A 190 -5.85 -4.05 -24.27
C LYS A 190 -5.65 -3.78 -25.76
N GLU A 191 -6.13 -4.70 -26.61
CA GLU A 191 -5.92 -4.61 -28.05
C GLU A 191 -6.68 -3.43 -28.68
N ASP A 192 -7.86 -3.11 -28.18
CA ASP A 192 -8.66 -1.99 -28.65
C ASP A 192 -8.01 -0.64 -28.30
N GLU A 193 -7.48 -0.52 -27.07
CA GLU A 193 -6.71 0.64 -26.65
C GLU A 193 -5.43 0.84 -27.47
N ILE A 194 -4.74 -0.24 -27.80
CA ILE A 194 -3.55 -0.18 -28.64
C ILE A 194 -3.90 0.25 -30.06
N LYS A 195 -4.92 -0.32 -30.70
CA LYS A 195 -5.37 0.08 -32.04
C LYS A 195 -5.81 1.54 -32.10
N ALA A 196 -6.52 2.01 -31.06
CA ALA A 196 -6.92 3.41 -30.96
C ALA A 196 -5.70 4.36 -30.81
N ALA A 197 -4.65 3.91 -30.13
CA ALA A 197 -3.41 4.66 -30.03
C ALA A 197 -2.63 4.69 -31.35
N GLU A 198 -2.55 3.57 -32.07
CA GLU A 198 -1.92 3.46 -33.39
C GLU A 198 -2.56 4.44 -34.38
N ALA A 199 -3.89 4.46 -34.47
CA ALA A 199 -4.60 5.39 -35.34
C ALA A 199 -4.28 6.86 -35.03
N LYS A 200 -4.08 7.21 -33.76
CA LYS A 200 -3.68 8.59 -33.37
C LYS A 200 -2.22 8.88 -33.74
N VAL A 201 -1.35 7.90 -33.61
CA VAL A 201 0.07 8.03 -33.97
C VAL A 201 0.19 8.21 -35.47
N ASP A 202 -0.58 7.46 -36.29
CA ASP A 202 -0.59 7.60 -37.74
C ASP A 202 -1.04 8.99 -38.17
N GLN A 203 -2.09 9.56 -37.54
CA GLN A 203 -2.50 10.94 -37.77
C GLN A 203 -1.40 11.96 -37.44
N ILE A 204 -0.63 11.73 -36.37
CA ILE A 204 0.49 12.62 -35.99
C ILE A 204 1.61 12.53 -37.03
N HIS A 205 1.88 11.35 -37.58
CA HIS A 205 2.83 11.16 -38.68
C HIS A 205 2.38 11.88 -39.95
N GLU A 206 1.11 11.71 -40.35
CA GLU A 206 0.53 12.45 -41.49
C GLU A 206 0.64 13.97 -41.33
N MET A 207 0.34 14.50 -40.13
CA MET A 207 0.51 15.94 -39.86
C MET A 207 1.97 16.40 -39.98
N CYS A 208 2.93 15.56 -39.62
CA CYS A 208 4.34 15.86 -39.77
C CYS A 208 4.75 15.87 -41.24
N ASP A 209 4.29 14.87 -42.01
CA ASP A 209 4.56 14.74 -43.45
C ASP A 209 3.95 15.91 -44.24
N MET A 210 2.82 16.45 -43.80
CA MET A 210 2.22 17.67 -44.34
C MET A 210 2.98 18.97 -43.94
N GLY A 211 4.02 18.86 -43.10
CA GLY A 211 4.78 20.01 -42.62
C GLY A 211 4.09 20.84 -41.54
N LEU A 212 3.02 20.36 -40.93
CA LEU A 212 2.28 21.04 -39.86
C LEU A 212 2.94 20.91 -38.49
N LEU A 213 3.83 19.94 -38.32
CA LEU A 213 4.53 19.66 -37.10
C LEU A 213 6.04 19.54 -37.34
N THR A 214 6.82 19.99 -36.37
CA THR A 214 8.26 19.73 -36.35
C THR A 214 8.55 18.29 -35.87
N GLU A 215 9.69 17.72 -36.24
CA GLU A 215 10.13 16.39 -35.78
C GLU A 215 10.14 16.27 -34.25
N LYS A 216 10.54 17.33 -33.55
CA LYS A 216 10.58 17.36 -32.09
C LYS A 216 9.15 17.31 -31.49
N GLU A 217 8.23 18.04 -32.07
CA GLU A 217 6.83 18.04 -31.63
C GLU A 217 6.14 16.69 -31.94
N ARG A 218 6.42 16.13 -33.10
CA ARG A 218 5.98 14.77 -33.47
C ARG A 218 6.41 13.77 -32.40
N TYR A 219 7.72 13.71 -32.10
CA TYR A 219 8.28 12.84 -31.07
C TYR A 219 7.58 13.00 -29.72
N GLN A 220 7.42 14.24 -29.25
CA GLN A 220 6.76 14.52 -27.96
C GLN A 220 5.31 14.06 -27.94
N LYS A 221 4.55 14.31 -29.04
CA LYS A 221 3.15 13.89 -29.15
C LYS A 221 3.01 12.36 -29.21
N VAL A 222 3.86 11.67 -29.95
CA VAL A 222 3.87 10.21 -30.03
C VAL A 222 4.17 9.58 -28.66
N CYS A 223 5.20 10.07 -27.97
CA CYS A 223 5.52 9.61 -26.63
C CYS A 223 4.38 9.88 -25.63
N ALA A 224 3.71 11.02 -25.73
CA ALA A 224 2.57 11.34 -24.87
C ALA A 224 1.37 10.43 -25.12
N VAL A 225 1.07 10.08 -26.37
CA VAL A 225 0.01 9.11 -26.73
C VAL A 225 0.29 7.76 -26.10
N TRP A 226 1.49 7.22 -26.29
CA TRP A 226 1.85 5.91 -25.73
C TRP A 226 1.92 5.87 -24.22
N SER A 227 2.40 6.94 -23.56
CA SER A 227 2.34 7.05 -22.11
C SER A 227 0.92 7.01 -21.59
N LYS A 228 0.02 7.79 -22.21
CA LYS A 228 -1.39 7.82 -21.82
C LYS A 228 -2.08 6.47 -22.03
N THR A 229 -1.81 5.81 -23.14
CA THR A 229 -2.35 4.46 -23.43
C THR A 229 -1.89 3.45 -22.39
N ARG A 230 -0.60 3.47 -22.02
CA ARG A 230 -0.09 2.61 -20.95
C ARG A 230 -0.82 2.87 -19.62
N ASP A 231 -1.00 4.14 -19.25
CA ASP A 231 -1.66 4.51 -18.00
C ASP A 231 -3.15 4.12 -17.99
N ASN A 232 -3.83 4.17 -19.14
CA ASN A 232 -5.21 3.67 -19.30
C ASN A 232 -5.27 2.15 -19.10
N ILE A 233 -4.38 1.40 -19.76
CA ILE A 233 -4.30 -0.06 -19.62
C ILE A 233 -3.96 -0.45 -18.18
N GLU A 234 -3.04 0.27 -17.52
CA GLU A 234 -2.68 0.04 -16.13
C GLU A 234 -3.88 0.25 -15.20
N SER A 235 -4.64 1.33 -15.43
CA SER A 235 -5.84 1.65 -14.63
C SER A 235 -6.95 0.63 -14.83
N GLY A 236 -7.25 0.25 -16.09
CA GLY A 236 -8.25 -0.76 -16.40
C GLY A 236 -7.90 -2.14 -15.84
N LEU A 237 -6.64 -2.54 -15.93
CA LEU A 237 -6.14 -3.77 -15.33
C LEU A 237 -6.29 -3.78 -13.81
N TRP A 238 -5.95 -2.67 -13.17
CA TRP A 238 -6.06 -2.54 -11.71
C TRP A 238 -7.52 -2.59 -11.23
N ASP A 239 -8.44 -1.98 -11.97
CA ASP A 239 -9.86 -1.99 -11.63
C ASP A 239 -10.49 -3.40 -11.80
N ASN A 240 -10.04 -4.18 -12.78
CA ASN A 240 -10.42 -5.59 -12.90
C ASN A 240 -9.92 -6.41 -11.71
N LEU A 241 -8.67 -6.20 -11.30
CA LEU A 241 -8.08 -6.90 -10.15
C LEU A 241 -8.77 -6.58 -8.82
N LYS A 242 -9.22 -5.34 -8.63
CA LYS A 242 -9.97 -4.96 -7.42
C LYS A 242 -11.25 -5.78 -7.23
N GLN A 243 -11.85 -6.27 -8.31
CA GLN A 243 -13.02 -7.14 -8.24
C GLN A 243 -12.69 -8.53 -7.72
N LYS A 244 -11.43 -8.97 -7.90
CA LYS A 244 -10.92 -10.28 -7.47
C LYS A 244 -9.94 -10.14 -6.31
N LYS A 245 -10.47 -9.73 -5.17
CA LYS A 245 -9.68 -9.48 -3.94
C LYS A 245 -8.87 -10.69 -3.44
N ASP A 246 -9.25 -11.90 -3.84
CA ASP A 246 -8.57 -13.15 -3.47
C ASP A 246 -7.33 -13.46 -4.31
N ASN A 247 -7.03 -12.63 -5.32
CA ASN A 247 -5.85 -12.82 -6.15
C ASN A 247 -4.57 -12.51 -5.35
N SER A 248 -3.65 -13.47 -5.28
CA SER A 248 -2.41 -13.37 -4.50
C SER A 248 -1.52 -12.19 -4.95
N ILE A 249 -1.48 -11.93 -6.26
CA ILE A 249 -0.69 -10.82 -6.82
C ILE A 249 -1.31 -9.48 -6.41
N PHE A 250 -2.65 -9.39 -6.43
CA PHE A 250 -3.36 -8.20 -5.97
C PHE A 250 -3.09 -7.94 -4.49
N MET A 251 -3.19 -8.96 -3.63
CA MET A 251 -2.91 -8.81 -2.20
C MET A 251 -1.48 -8.31 -1.92
N MET A 252 -0.48 -8.81 -2.66
CA MET A 252 0.91 -8.35 -2.52
C MET A 252 1.10 -6.90 -2.93
N ALA A 253 0.49 -6.49 -4.03
CA ALA A 253 0.62 -5.12 -4.54
C ALA A 253 -0.21 -4.12 -3.73
N ASP A 254 -1.43 -4.47 -3.33
CA ASP A 254 -2.33 -3.61 -2.56
C ASP A 254 -1.83 -3.40 -1.13
N SER A 255 -1.33 -4.46 -0.49
CA SER A 255 -0.71 -4.36 0.85
C SER A 255 0.51 -3.45 0.89
N GLY A 256 1.19 -3.25 -0.25
CA GLY A 256 2.47 -2.56 -0.35
C GLY A 256 3.66 -3.39 0.18
N SER A 257 3.49 -4.72 0.27
CA SER A 257 4.56 -5.65 0.68
C SER A 257 5.57 -5.86 -0.44
N ARG A 258 5.10 -6.20 -1.63
CA ARG A 258 5.92 -6.42 -2.82
C ARG A 258 5.14 -6.10 -4.08
N GLY A 259 5.88 -5.56 -5.07
CA GLY A 259 5.31 -5.16 -6.33
C GLY A 259 4.65 -3.79 -6.29
N SER A 260 4.47 -3.23 -7.47
CA SER A 260 3.75 -1.98 -7.69
C SER A 260 2.75 -2.18 -8.83
N ARG A 261 1.80 -1.26 -8.97
CA ARG A 261 0.87 -1.26 -10.12
C ARG A 261 1.61 -1.31 -11.45
N SER A 262 2.70 -0.52 -11.56
CA SER A 262 3.53 -0.49 -12.75
C SER A 262 4.22 -1.84 -13.04
N ASN A 263 4.66 -2.58 -12.02
CA ASN A 263 5.24 -3.91 -12.21
C ASN A 263 4.20 -4.89 -12.75
N PHE A 264 2.97 -4.81 -12.22
CA PHE A 264 1.88 -5.65 -12.69
C PHE A 264 1.43 -5.26 -14.10
N ALA A 265 1.41 -3.98 -14.43
CA ALA A 265 1.14 -3.50 -15.79
C ALA A 265 2.14 -4.05 -16.82
N GLN A 266 3.42 -4.18 -16.45
CA GLN A 266 4.42 -4.82 -17.33
C GLN A 266 4.24 -6.34 -17.45
N LEU A 267 3.70 -6.98 -16.39
CA LEU A 267 3.48 -8.41 -16.37
C LEU A 267 2.27 -8.82 -17.23
N ALA A 268 1.15 -8.12 -17.11
CA ALA A 268 -0.15 -8.49 -17.67
C ALA A 268 -0.74 -7.47 -18.66
N GLY A 269 -0.33 -6.22 -18.61
CA GLY A 269 -0.81 -5.14 -19.46
C GLY A 269 0.10 -4.86 -20.67
N MET A 270 0.79 -3.74 -20.66
CA MET A 270 1.71 -3.28 -21.70
C MET A 270 3.01 -2.79 -21.05
N ARG A 271 4.15 -3.17 -21.61
CA ARG A 271 5.45 -2.71 -21.11
C ARG A 271 5.69 -1.22 -21.41
N GLY A 272 5.28 -0.73 -22.58
CA GLY A 272 5.32 0.67 -22.96
C GLY A 272 6.65 1.13 -23.54
N LEU A 273 6.94 2.43 -23.42
CA LEU A 273 8.15 3.05 -23.96
C LEU A 273 9.39 2.65 -23.17
N MET A 274 10.45 2.27 -23.89
CA MET A 274 11.74 1.92 -23.33
C MET A 274 12.73 3.07 -23.52
N ALA A 275 13.65 3.22 -22.57
CA ALA A 275 14.72 4.20 -22.68
C ALA A 275 15.90 3.64 -23.47
N ASN A 276 16.47 4.47 -24.35
CA ASN A 276 17.73 4.22 -25.01
C ASN A 276 18.91 4.37 -24.01
N THR A 277 20.12 4.03 -24.42
CA THR A 277 21.36 4.20 -23.66
C THR A 277 21.56 5.63 -23.14
N ASN A 278 21.13 6.63 -23.90
CA ASN A 278 21.21 8.05 -23.56
C ASN A 278 20.09 8.52 -22.58
N GLY A 279 19.13 7.65 -22.23
CA GLY A 279 18.01 7.98 -21.38
C GLY A 279 16.79 8.57 -22.08
N GLN A 280 16.85 8.77 -23.41
CA GLN A 280 15.69 9.18 -24.21
C GLN A 280 14.77 8.01 -24.46
N ALA A 281 13.46 8.26 -24.48
CA ALA A 281 12.47 7.23 -24.80
C ALA A 281 12.56 6.86 -26.28
N ILE A 282 12.49 5.57 -26.59
CA ILE A 282 12.39 5.06 -27.96
C ILE A 282 10.93 5.19 -28.37
N GLU A 283 10.66 5.80 -29.54
CA GLU A 283 9.29 6.08 -30.03
C GLU A 283 8.46 4.81 -30.24
N VAL A 284 9.12 3.70 -30.57
CA VAL A 284 8.46 2.41 -30.76
C VAL A 284 8.20 1.77 -29.39
N PRO A 285 6.94 1.64 -28.97
CA PRO A 285 6.62 1.04 -27.69
C PRO A 285 6.71 -0.49 -27.74
N VAL A 286 7.01 -1.10 -26.62
CA VAL A 286 6.82 -2.53 -26.42
C VAL A 286 5.36 -2.77 -26.06
N LYS A 287 4.58 -3.28 -27.03
CA LYS A 287 3.13 -3.53 -26.89
C LYS A 287 2.83 -4.82 -26.10
N ALA A 288 3.73 -5.78 -26.18
CA ALA A 288 3.63 -7.04 -25.47
C ALA A 288 3.86 -6.85 -23.95
N ASN A 289 3.45 -7.86 -23.20
CA ASN A 289 3.71 -8.02 -21.78
C ASN A 289 4.54 -9.30 -21.54
N PHE A 290 4.99 -9.49 -20.30
CA PHE A 290 5.79 -10.68 -19.98
C PHE A 290 4.99 -11.98 -20.02
N PHE A 291 3.68 -11.92 -19.76
CA PHE A 291 2.80 -13.09 -19.82
C PHE A 291 2.64 -13.62 -21.25
N GLN A 292 2.46 -12.72 -22.23
CA GLN A 292 2.35 -13.07 -23.64
C GLN A 292 3.70 -13.43 -24.28
N GLY A 293 4.80 -12.94 -23.68
CA GLY A 293 6.14 -13.01 -24.25
C GLY A 293 6.42 -11.86 -25.21
N LEU A 294 7.71 -11.53 -25.33
CA LEU A 294 8.21 -10.47 -26.21
C LEU A 294 8.68 -11.06 -27.55
N ASN A 295 8.44 -10.36 -28.65
CA ASN A 295 9.08 -10.71 -29.91
C ASN A 295 10.57 -10.29 -29.89
N VAL A 296 11.34 -10.75 -30.88
CA VAL A 296 12.80 -10.53 -30.92
C VAL A 296 13.17 -9.04 -30.90
N SER A 297 12.44 -8.21 -31.66
CA SER A 297 12.69 -6.77 -31.74
C SER A 297 12.35 -6.07 -30.41
N GLU A 298 11.22 -6.42 -29.81
CA GLU A 298 10.80 -5.88 -28.51
C GLU A 298 11.76 -6.30 -27.39
N PHE A 299 12.24 -7.53 -27.42
CA PHE A 299 13.26 -8.01 -26.50
C PHE A 299 14.56 -7.22 -26.63
N PHE A 300 15.01 -6.99 -27.87
CA PHE A 300 16.23 -6.21 -28.11
C PHE A 300 16.12 -4.77 -27.57
N ILE A 301 15.01 -4.08 -27.89
CA ILE A 301 14.72 -2.74 -27.37
C ILE A 301 14.70 -2.73 -25.83
N SER A 302 14.07 -3.73 -25.23
CA SER A 302 13.96 -3.88 -23.78
C SER A 302 15.30 -4.13 -23.09
N SER A 303 16.24 -4.78 -23.77
CA SER A 303 17.55 -5.15 -23.21
C SER A 303 18.42 -3.93 -22.87
N HIS A 304 18.27 -2.82 -23.60
CA HIS A 304 19.00 -1.57 -23.32
C HIS A 304 18.69 -1.03 -21.92
N GLY A 305 17.40 -0.93 -21.58
CA GLY A 305 16.96 -0.47 -20.28
C GLY A 305 17.37 -1.40 -19.14
N SER A 306 17.27 -2.72 -19.34
CA SER A 306 17.67 -3.72 -18.34
C SER A 306 19.17 -3.65 -18.06
N ARG A 307 20.00 -3.56 -19.09
CA ARG A 307 21.46 -3.45 -18.95
C ARG A 307 21.85 -2.17 -18.25
N LYS A 308 21.24 -1.04 -18.65
CA LYS A 308 21.47 0.26 -17.98
C LYS A 308 21.08 0.19 -16.50
N GLY A 309 19.92 -0.37 -16.17
CA GLY A 309 19.47 -0.51 -14.78
C GLY A 309 20.42 -1.35 -13.94
N SER A 310 20.93 -2.47 -14.47
CA SER A 310 21.92 -3.31 -13.78
C SER A 310 23.24 -2.57 -13.55
N THR A 311 23.73 -1.83 -14.55
CA THR A 311 24.96 -1.03 -14.44
C THR A 311 24.78 0.12 -13.45
N ASP A 312 23.66 0.85 -13.53
CA ASP A 312 23.36 1.97 -12.62
C ASP A 312 23.28 1.49 -11.17
N THR A 313 22.68 0.35 -10.91
CA THR A 313 22.60 -0.24 -9.57
C THR A 313 24.00 -0.54 -9.02
N ALA A 314 24.89 -1.15 -9.83
CA ALA A 314 26.25 -1.47 -9.41
C ALA A 314 27.07 -0.20 -9.09
N LEU A 315 26.98 0.84 -9.93
CA LEU A 315 27.71 2.09 -9.74
C LEU A 315 27.16 2.93 -8.59
N LYS A 316 25.85 3.09 -8.51
CA LYS A 316 25.20 3.89 -7.45
C LYS A 316 25.38 3.31 -6.06
N THR A 317 25.57 2.02 -5.92
CA THR A 317 25.89 1.38 -4.64
C THR A 317 27.19 1.92 -4.07
N ALA A 318 28.23 2.02 -4.89
CA ALA A 318 29.53 2.58 -4.47
C ALA A 318 29.43 4.08 -4.14
N GLU A 319 28.70 4.86 -4.95
CA GLU A 319 28.49 6.31 -4.72
C GLU A 319 27.73 6.56 -3.43
N SER A 320 26.64 5.80 -3.19
CA SER A 320 25.84 5.87 -1.95
C SER A 320 26.70 5.50 -0.73
N GLY A 321 27.51 4.42 -0.82
CA GLY A 321 28.40 4.02 0.25
C GLY A 321 29.45 5.09 0.59
N TYR A 322 30.05 5.71 -0.42
CA TYR A 322 31.01 6.79 -0.22
C TYR A 322 30.35 8.06 0.36
N LEU A 323 29.14 8.42 -0.11
CA LEU A 323 28.37 9.52 0.46
C LEU A 323 28.05 9.27 1.92
N THR A 324 27.54 8.07 2.26
CA THR A 324 27.22 7.69 3.63
C THR A 324 28.45 7.79 4.52
N ARG A 325 29.61 7.27 4.09
CA ARG A 325 30.87 7.38 4.83
C ARG A 325 31.22 8.84 5.12
N ARG A 326 31.19 9.70 4.11
CA ARG A 326 31.50 11.13 4.29
C ARG A 326 30.53 11.82 5.27
N LEU A 327 29.24 11.50 5.20
CA LEU A 327 28.24 12.05 6.12
C LEU A 327 28.49 11.59 7.55
N VAL A 328 28.81 10.30 7.76
CA VAL A 328 29.17 9.76 9.07
C VAL A 328 30.43 10.42 9.61
N ASP A 329 31.49 10.55 8.80
CA ASP A 329 32.77 11.18 9.20
C ASP A 329 32.56 12.65 9.63
N VAL A 330 31.64 13.38 8.99
CA VAL A 330 31.33 14.78 9.35
C VAL A 330 30.40 14.87 10.56
N SER A 331 29.48 13.92 10.71
CA SER A 331 28.45 13.97 11.77
C SER A 331 28.84 13.24 13.06
N GLN A 332 29.95 12.49 13.08
CA GLN A 332 30.34 11.68 14.25
C GLN A 332 30.56 12.50 15.54
N ASP A 333 30.97 13.77 15.39
CA ASP A 333 31.22 14.66 16.52
C ASP A 333 29.96 15.43 16.97
N ILE A 334 28.84 15.27 16.24
CA ILE A 334 27.57 15.95 16.55
C ILE A 334 26.80 15.13 17.57
N ILE A 335 26.68 15.65 18.78
CA ILE A 335 25.96 15.01 19.89
C ILE A 335 24.71 15.85 20.21
N VAL A 336 23.55 15.20 20.27
CA VAL A 336 22.32 15.83 20.76
C VAL A 336 22.41 15.98 22.27
N THR A 337 22.40 17.21 22.76
CA THR A 337 22.61 17.54 24.18
C THR A 337 21.31 17.85 24.93
N CYS A 338 20.24 18.20 24.23
CA CYS A 338 18.94 18.51 24.81
C CYS A 338 17.81 18.12 23.84
N GLU A 339 16.63 17.81 24.34
CA GLU A 339 15.46 17.47 23.54
C GLU A 339 14.93 18.67 22.75
N ASP A 340 14.83 19.83 23.40
CA ASP A 340 14.46 21.10 22.77
C ASP A 340 15.44 22.18 23.17
N CYS A 341 16.01 22.86 22.20
CA CYS A 341 16.94 23.96 22.42
C CYS A 341 16.25 25.31 22.67
N GLY A 342 14.91 25.39 22.59
CA GLY A 342 14.12 26.59 22.77
C GLY A 342 14.43 27.71 21.75
N SER A 343 15.06 27.41 20.62
CA SER A 343 15.44 28.39 19.62
C SER A 343 14.27 28.72 18.71
N GLU A 344 13.89 30.00 18.66
CA GLU A 344 12.91 30.49 17.68
C GLU A 344 13.50 30.73 16.28
N LYS A 345 14.85 30.63 16.15
CA LYS A 345 15.53 30.78 14.87
C LYS A 345 15.57 29.45 14.12
N GLY A 346 14.98 29.41 12.96
CA GLY A 346 14.96 28.23 12.08
C GLY A 346 15.09 28.62 10.61
N PHE A 347 15.19 27.61 9.76
CA PHE A 347 15.13 27.78 8.30
C PHE A 347 13.67 27.78 7.86
N LYS A 348 13.28 28.80 7.08
CA LYS A 348 11.95 28.83 6.46
C LYS A 348 11.94 27.91 5.26
N MET A 349 11.28 26.78 5.38
CA MET A 349 11.05 25.84 4.29
C MET A 349 9.70 26.12 3.63
N LYS A 350 9.61 25.87 2.31
CA LYS A 350 8.37 25.98 1.52
C LYS A 350 8.25 24.77 0.62
N ASP A 351 7.04 24.53 0.11
CA ASP A 351 6.84 23.57 -0.97
C ASP A 351 7.72 23.94 -2.18
N ILE A 352 8.22 22.92 -2.87
CA ILE A 352 8.85 23.14 -4.19
C ILE A 352 7.73 23.12 -5.22
N VAL A 353 7.55 24.26 -5.86
CA VAL A 353 6.51 24.48 -6.88
C VAL A 353 7.21 24.58 -8.23
N SER A 354 6.69 23.89 -9.25
CA SER A 354 7.13 24.03 -10.64
C SER A 354 6.73 25.38 -11.18
N ASP A 355 7.36 25.80 -12.30
CA ASP A 355 7.04 27.04 -13.01
C ASP A 355 5.55 27.11 -13.42
N ASP A 356 4.90 25.96 -13.58
CA ASP A 356 3.45 25.80 -13.86
C ASP A 356 2.54 25.93 -12.63
N GLY A 357 3.08 26.24 -11.45
CA GLY A 357 2.32 26.37 -10.19
C GLY A 357 1.90 25.05 -9.52
N LYS A 358 2.37 23.91 -10.02
CA LYS A 358 2.10 22.60 -9.39
C LYS A 358 3.13 22.28 -8.32
N VAL A 359 2.67 21.81 -7.16
CA VAL A 359 3.56 21.35 -6.09
C VAL A 359 4.27 20.07 -6.55
N VAL A 360 5.58 20.16 -6.72
CA VAL A 360 6.47 19.03 -7.10
C VAL A 360 6.85 18.23 -5.87
N LEU A 361 7.16 18.91 -4.78
CA LEU A 361 7.52 18.29 -3.51
C LEU A 361 6.84 19.08 -2.39
N SER A 362 6.03 18.40 -1.61
CA SER A 362 5.33 19.05 -0.49
C SER A 362 6.28 19.34 0.67
N LEU A 363 5.91 20.27 1.54
CA LEU A 363 6.69 20.58 2.74
C LEU A 363 6.80 19.34 3.65
N ALA A 364 5.75 18.53 3.72
CA ALA A 364 5.74 17.30 4.51
C ALA A 364 6.72 16.23 4.00
N ASP A 365 6.99 16.21 2.69
CA ASP A 365 7.96 15.28 2.09
C ASP A 365 9.41 15.79 2.19
N ARG A 366 9.61 17.05 2.62
CA ARG A 366 10.91 17.70 2.78
C ARG A 366 11.41 17.73 4.22
N LEU A 367 10.53 17.53 5.15
CA LEU A 367 10.80 17.50 6.59
C LEU A 367 10.89 16.07 7.10
#